data_8a7f78a1847e79414f52d0a15ef6b20c
#
_entry.id   8a7f78a1847e79414f52d0a15ef6b20c
#
_cell.length_a   1.000
_cell.length_b   1.000
_cell.length_c   1.000
_cell.angle_alpha   90.00
_cell.angle_beta   90.00
_cell.angle_gamma   90.00
#
_symmetry.space_group_name_H-M   'P 1'
#
loop_
_entity.id
_entity.type
_entity.pdbx_description
1 polymer ?
#
loop_
_entity_poly.entity_id
_entity_poly.type
_entity_poly.pdbx_seq_one_letter_code
_entity_poly.pdbx_strand_id
1 'polypeptide(L)'
;AYDQGFEHGPIDFNDKNVDPNYIIDIAKKGKYTAIIFQKGIAEKYNIEIKKSKIPLIIKLNGKTSLHKEEPLSRQLCSVKEAIKLGAKAVGYTIYIGSIHETIMLKEFENIQREAHSNNLPVIAWIYPRGKGIKGKSSGELLAYACRIGLEIGADIVKVHCSDTKDLKWA
;
A
#
# COMPACT_ATOMS: atom_id res chain seq x y z
N ALA A 1 4.12 5.61 -4.50
CA ALA A 1 2.81 5.84 -3.88
C ALA A 1 2.66 7.33 -3.54
N TYR A 2 1.45 7.82 -3.65
CA TYR A 2 1.10 9.19 -3.26
C TYR A 2 -0.08 9.13 -2.29
N ASP A 3 0.21 8.76 -1.07
CA ASP A 3 -0.75 8.62 0.04
C ASP A 3 -0.26 9.31 1.33
N GLN A 4 0.87 10.02 1.25
CA GLN A 4 1.48 10.67 2.41
C GLN A 4 0.56 11.68 3.08
N GLY A 5 -0.29 12.38 2.34
CA GLY A 5 -1.25 13.33 2.91
C GLY A 5 -2.21 12.66 3.88
N PHE A 6 -2.68 11.47 3.56
CA PHE A 6 -3.55 10.68 4.41
C PHE A 6 -2.79 9.99 5.54
N GLU A 7 -1.66 9.35 5.21
CA GLU A 7 -0.90 8.52 6.15
C GLU A 7 -0.03 9.34 7.11
N HIS A 8 0.55 10.45 6.64
CA HIS A 8 1.51 11.24 7.41
C HIS A 8 0.98 12.63 7.81
N GLY A 9 -0.10 13.09 7.16
CA GLY A 9 -0.58 14.46 7.28
C GLY A 9 0.11 15.40 6.29
N PRO A 10 -0.16 16.71 6.34
CA PRO A 10 0.26 17.67 5.31
C PRO A 10 1.75 18.09 5.40
N ILE A 11 2.51 17.56 6.35
CA ILE A 11 3.90 17.97 6.62
C ILE A 11 4.84 17.76 5.43
N ASP A 12 4.53 16.78 4.58
CA ASP A 12 5.35 16.45 3.40
C ASP A 12 4.93 17.25 2.16
N PHE A 13 3.91 18.11 2.26
CA PHE A 13 3.44 18.90 1.14
C PHE A 13 4.19 20.21 0.97
N ASN A 14 4.29 20.63 -0.27
CA ASN A 14 4.74 21.96 -0.70
C ASN A 14 3.87 22.43 -1.85
N ASP A 15 4.07 23.67 -2.31
CA ASP A 15 3.26 24.32 -3.37
C ASP A 15 3.17 23.52 -4.67
N LYS A 16 4.12 22.61 -4.92
CA LYS A 16 4.12 21.77 -6.14
C LYS A 16 3.42 20.43 -5.90
N ASN A 17 3.84 19.70 -4.88
CA ASN A 17 3.39 18.32 -4.68
C ASN A 17 2.03 18.20 -4.00
N VAL A 18 1.45 19.30 -3.56
CA VAL A 18 0.06 19.34 -3.07
C VAL A 18 -0.94 19.05 -4.20
N ASP A 19 -0.58 19.37 -5.46
CA ASP A 19 -1.38 18.99 -6.63
C ASP A 19 -1.00 17.60 -7.13
N PRO A 20 -1.93 16.62 -7.14
CA PRO A 20 -1.69 15.29 -7.69
C PRO A 20 -1.23 15.27 -9.15
N ASN A 21 -1.55 16.27 -9.98
CA ASN A 21 -1.06 16.38 -11.34
C ASN A 21 0.47 16.43 -11.41
N TYR A 22 1.11 17.12 -10.46
CA TYR A 22 2.56 17.16 -10.36
C TYR A 22 3.18 15.76 -10.21
N ILE A 23 2.52 14.90 -9.43
CA ILE A 23 2.95 13.50 -9.23
C ILE A 23 2.76 12.66 -10.49
N ILE A 24 1.65 12.88 -11.22
CA ILE A 24 1.40 12.23 -12.51
C ILE A 24 2.49 12.62 -13.51
N ASP A 25 2.89 13.89 -13.56
CA ASP A 25 3.95 14.39 -14.43
C ASP A 25 5.33 13.83 -14.07
N ILE A 26 5.65 13.72 -12.78
CA ILE A 26 6.87 13.03 -12.31
C ILE A 26 6.87 11.59 -12.79
N ALA A 27 5.75 10.87 -12.64
CA ALA A 27 5.65 9.48 -13.06
C ALA A 27 5.83 9.31 -14.57
N LYS A 28 5.29 10.24 -15.38
CA LYS A 28 5.50 10.27 -16.84
C LYS A 28 6.96 10.52 -17.20
N LYS A 29 7.57 11.59 -16.65
CA LYS A 29 8.97 11.97 -16.93
C LYS A 29 9.95 10.90 -16.49
N GLY A 30 9.71 10.29 -15.33
CA GLY A 30 10.53 9.22 -14.78
C GLY A 30 10.26 7.85 -15.38
N LYS A 31 9.29 7.71 -16.32
CA LYS A 31 8.89 6.45 -16.94
C LYS A 31 8.60 5.35 -15.91
N TYR A 32 7.91 5.71 -14.84
CA TYR A 32 7.57 4.75 -13.80
C TYR A 32 6.62 3.67 -14.31
N THR A 33 6.80 2.45 -13.81
CA THR A 33 6.00 1.28 -14.17
C THR A 33 4.52 1.42 -13.77
N ALA A 34 4.24 2.11 -12.66
CA ALA A 34 2.90 2.34 -12.18
C ALA A 34 2.84 3.57 -11.26
N ILE A 35 1.61 4.07 -11.05
CA ILE A 35 1.31 5.11 -10.09
C ILE A 35 0.31 4.57 -9.07
N ILE A 36 0.52 4.89 -7.78
CA ILE A 36 -0.32 4.37 -6.69
C ILE A 36 -1.04 5.53 -6.03
N PHE A 37 -2.36 5.48 -6.02
CA PHE A 37 -3.24 6.46 -5.39
C PHE A 37 -4.25 5.82 -4.44
N GLN A 38 -4.75 6.62 -3.51
CA GLN A 38 -6.00 6.35 -2.82
C GLN A 38 -7.18 6.60 -3.77
N LYS A 39 -8.31 5.95 -3.51
CA LYS A 39 -9.51 5.97 -4.36
C LYS A 39 -9.96 7.39 -4.70
N GLY A 40 -10.08 8.30 -3.71
CA GLY A 40 -10.58 9.65 -3.95
C GLY A 40 -9.71 10.49 -4.91
N ILE A 41 -8.38 10.33 -4.85
CA ILE A 41 -7.47 10.95 -5.82
C ILE A 41 -7.66 10.32 -7.20
N ALA A 42 -7.76 9.00 -7.26
CA ALA A 42 -7.96 8.28 -8.52
C ALA A 42 -9.29 8.64 -9.20
N GLU A 43 -10.36 8.88 -8.44
CA GLU A 43 -11.64 9.35 -8.94
C GLU A 43 -11.53 10.77 -9.51
N LYS A 44 -11.01 11.69 -8.71
CA LYS A 44 -10.93 13.12 -9.06
C LYS A 44 -10.02 13.37 -10.26
N TYR A 45 -8.91 12.65 -10.36
CA TYR A 45 -7.90 12.82 -11.43
C TYR A 45 -7.93 11.68 -12.47
N ASN A 46 -9.08 11.01 -12.61
CA ASN A 46 -9.21 9.84 -13.49
C ASN A 46 -8.85 10.13 -14.95
N ILE A 47 -9.22 11.34 -15.44
CA ILE A 47 -8.93 11.76 -16.82
C ILE A 47 -7.42 11.91 -17.03
N GLU A 48 -6.73 12.59 -16.13
CA GLU A 48 -5.28 12.84 -16.18
C GLU A 48 -4.50 11.53 -16.07
N ILE A 49 -4.92 10.65 -15.17
CA ILE A 49 -4.33 9.31 -14.99
C ILE A 49 -4.46 8.51 -16.29
N LYS A 50 -5.65 8.46 -16.88
CA LYS A 50 -5.87 7.76 -18.17
C LYS A 50 -5.03 8.35 -19.30
N LYS A 51 -4.97 9.69 -19.42
CA LYS A 51 -4.13 10.38 -20.42
C LYS A 51 -2.64 10.09 -20.23
N SER A 52 -2.20 9.85 -19.00
CA SER A 52 -0.79 9.54 -18.71
C SER A 52 -0.35 8.20 -19.28
N LYS A 53 -1.28 7.27 -19.51
CA LYS A 53 -1.04 5.86 -19.91
C LYS A 53 -0.21 5.06 -18.89
N ILE A 54 0.01 5.58 -17.68
CA ILE A 54 0.73 4.87 -16.63
C ILE A 54 -0.26 3.96 -15.91
N PRO A 55 0.07 2.68 -15.68
CA PRO A 55 -0.78 1.77 -14.94
C PRO A 55 -1.13 2.31 -13.56
N LEU A 56 -2.43 2.29 -13.24
CA LEU A 56 -2.95 2.73 -11.93
C LEU A 56 -2.98 1.55 -10.97
N ILE A 57 -2.49 1.77 -9.77
CA ILE A 57 -2.68 0.88 -8.62
C ILE A 57 -3.51 1.63 -7.58
N ILE A 58 -4.54 1.00 -7.06
CA ILE A 58 -5.34 1.57 -5.97
C ILE A 58 -4.89 0.96 -4.64
N LYS A 59 -4.50 1.81 -3.70
CA LYS A 59 -4.32 1.41 -2.31
C LYS A 59 -5.69 1.34 -1.64
N LEU A 60 -6.07 0.15 -1.18
CA LEU A 60 -7.43 -0.13 -0.71
C LEU A 60 -7.70 0.30 0.73
N ASN A 61 -6.64 0.53 1.52
CA ASN A 61 -6.77 0.93 2.91
C ASN A 61 -5.86 2.12 3.26
N GLY A 62 -6.05 2.64 4.46
CA GLY A 62 -5.24 3.73 4.98
C GLY A 62 -5.64 4.07 6.41
N LYS A 63 -4.77 4.80 7.08
CA LYS A 63 -5.03 5.38 8.39
C LYS A 63 -4.35 6.73 8.52
N THR A 64 -4.83 7.58 9.42
CA THR A 64 -4.15 8.82 9.74
C THR A 64 -3.00 8.61 10.72
N SER A 65 -2.09 9.58 10.80
CA SER A 65 -1.03 9.60 11.80
C SER A 65 -1.47 10.18 13.16
N LEU A 66 -2.72 10.63 13.25
CA LEU A 66 -3.27 11.27 14.45
C LEU A 66 -3.49 10.26 15.59
N HIS A 67 -3.91 9.06 15.26
CA HIS A 67 -4.14 8.00 16.24
C HIS A 67 -2.81 7.36 16.61
N LYS A 68 -2.49 7.37 17.91
CA LYS A 68 -1.20 6.88 18.46
C LYS A 68 -1.26 5.47 19.05
N GLU A 69 -2.43 4.84 19.04
CA GLU A 69 -2.62 3.49 19.54
C GLU A 69 -2.07 2.41 18.61
N GLU A 70 -2.35 1.14 18.92
CA GLU A 70 -1.96 0.00 18.10
C GLU A 70 -2.42 0.18 16.65
N PRO A 71 -1.53 0.00 15.67
CA PRO A 71 -1.84 0.33 14.30
C PRO A 71 -2.90 -0.60 13.69
N LEU A 72 -3.92 0.03 13.12
CA LEU A 72 -4.99 -0.62 12.36
C LEU A 72 -5.27 0.21 11.12
N SER A 73 -5.26 -0.43 9.96
CA SER A 73 -5.59 0.19 8.67
C SER A 73 -6.68 -0.62 7.98
N ARG A 74 -7.92 -0.15 8.11
CA ARG A 74 -9.10 -0.83 7.56
C ARG A 74 -9.29 -0.54 6.07
N GLN A 75 -9.98 -1.45 5.39
CA GLN A 75 -10.36 -1.28 4.00
C GLN A 75 -11.29 -0.07 3.80
N LEU A 76 -10.95 0.79 2.83
CA LEU A 76 -11.67 2.01 2.47
C LEU A 76 -12.16 2.01 1.01
N CYS A 77 -11.67 1.07 0.22
CA CYS A 77 -12.04 0.89 -1.18
C CYS A 77 -12.19 -0.59 -1.46
N SER A 78 -13.25 -1.01 -2.11
CA SER A 78 -13.43 -2.39 -2.55
C SER A 78 -12.64 -2.68 -3.83
N VAL A 79 -12.36 -3.96 -4.08
CA VAL A 79 -11.72 -4.39 -5.34
C VAL A 79 -12.59 -4.00 -6.55
N LYS A 80 -13.92 -4.12 -6.45
CA LYS A 80 -14.85 -3.70 -7.50
C LYS A 80 -14.76 -2.22 -7.84
N GLU A 81 -14.64 -1.36 -6.83
CA GLU A 81 -14.44 0.09 -7.05
C GLU A 81 -13.10 0.37 -7.73
N ALA A 82 -12.03 -0.31 -7.28
CA ALA A 82 -10.72 -0.17 -7.90
C ALA A 82 -10.73 -0.57 -9.39
N ILE A 83 -11.41 -1.68 -9.73
CA ILE A 83 -11.57 -2.13 -11.12
C ILE A 83 -12.33 -1.08 -11.95
N LYS A 84 -13.42 -0.51 -11.42
CA LYS A 84 -14.19 0.56 -12.11
C LYS A 84 -13.33 1.79 -12.40
N LEU A 85 -12.38 2.10 -11.54
CA LEU A 85 -11.41 3.20 -11.72
C LEU A 85 -10.31 2.87 -12.74
N GLY A 86 -10.24 1.63 -13.21
CA GLY A 86 -9.25 1.17 -14.17
C GLY A 86 -7.95 0.69 -13.56
N ALA A 87 -7.97 0.31 -12.29
CA ALA A 87 -6.79 -0.24 -11.62
C ALA A 87 -6.24 -1.47 -12.33
N LYS A 88 -4.92 -1.58 -12.40
CA LYS A 88 -4.16 -2.71 -12.94
C LYS A 88 -3.58 -3.61 -11.84
N ALA A 89 -3.62 -3.13 -10.62
CA ALA A 89 -3.32 -3.88 -9.40
C ALA A 89 -3.99 -3.17 -8.22
N VAL A 90 -4.10 -3.87 -7.11
CA VAL A 90 -4.52 -3.28 -5.83
C VAL A 90 -3.47 -3.50 -4.77
N GLY A 91 -3.46 -2.66 -3.75
CA GLY A 91 -2.53 -2.76 -2.66
C GLY A 91 -3.21 -2.60 -1.30
N TYR A 92 -2.66 -3.28 -0.30
CA TYR A 92 -3.21 -3.28 1.04
C TYR A 92 -2.08 -3.31 2.09
N THR A 93 -2.20 -2.49 3.12
CA THR A 93 -1.21 -2.40 4.21
C THR A 93 -1.62 -3.30 5.37
N ILE A 94 -0.66 -4.10 5.86
CA ILE A 94 -0.81 -4.98 7.02
C ILE A 94 0.26 -4.58 8.04
N TYR A 95 -0.16 -4.36 9.28
CA TYR A 95 0.74 -4.13 10.41
C TYR A 95 0.86 -5.41 11.23
N ILE A 96 1.90 -6.20 10.95
CA ILE A 96 2.20 -7.42 11.73
C ILE A 96 2.80 -7.03 13.09
N GLY A 97 2.40 -7.74 14.14
CA GLY A 97 2.74 -7.41 15.52
C GLY A 97 1.78 -6.42 16.20
N SER A 98 0.78 -5.91 15.47
CA SER A 98 -0.35 -5.21 16.05
C SER A 98 -1.34 -6.19 16.69
N ILE A 99 -1.99 -5.77 17.77
CA ILE A 99 -3.11 -6.56 18.36
C ILE A 99 -4.28 -6.72 17.38
N HIS A 100 -4.30 -5.95 16.30
CA HIS A 100 -5.33 -5.96 15.25
C HIS A 100 -4.89 -6.70 13.99
N GLU A 101 -3.75 -7.38 13.98
CA GLU A 101 -3.21 -8.00 12.75
C GLU A 101 -4.17 -9.02 12.15
N THR A 102 -4.88 -9.80 12.97
CA THR A 102 -5.83 -10.81 12.49
C THR A 102 -6.99 -10.23 11.70
N ILE A 103 -7.43 -8.99 12.03
CA ILE A 103 -8.45 -8.27 11.28
C ILE A 103 -7.92 -7.92 9.89
N MET A 104 -6.70 -7.37 9.81
CA MET A 104 -6.08 -6.97 8.55
C MET A 104 -5.74 -8.17 7.67
N LEU A 105 -5.28 -9.28 8.25
CA LEU A 105 -5.03 -10.53 7.54
C LEU A 105 -6.33 -11.10 6.94
N LYS A 106 -7.44 -11.06 7.69
CA LYS A 106 -8.73 -11.53 7.18
C LYS A 106 -9.29 -10.62 6.08
N GLU A 107 -9.14 -9.30 6.20
CA GLU A 107 -9.49 -8.38 5.11
C GLU A 107 -8.64 -8.65 3.87
N PHE A 108 -7.32 -8.86 4.04
CA PHE A 108 -6.42 -9.17 2.93
C PHE A 108 -6.82 -10.45 2.20
N GLU A 109 -7.18 -11.52 2.92
CA GLU A 109 -7.64 -12.78 2.32
C GLU A 109 -8.86 -12.54 1.40
N ASN A 110 -9.84 -11.78 1.87
CA ASN A 110 -11.02 -11.46 1.08
C ASN A 110 -10.65 -10.63 -0.17
N ILE A 111 -9.77 -9.64 -0.02
CA ILE A 111 -9.27 -8.79 -1.11
C ILE A 111 -8.51 -9.64 -2.13
N GLN A 112 -7.59 -10.48 -1.68
CA GLN A 112 -6.77 -11.34 -2.53
C GLN A 112 -7.66 -12.28 -3.37
N ARG A 113 -8.59 -12.96 -2.75
CA ARG A 113 -9.53 -13.85 -3.44
C ARG A 113 -10.37 -13.10 -4.50
N GLU A 114 -10.93 -11.93 -4.14
CA GLU A 114 -11.73 -11.12 -5.06
C GLU A 114 -10.87 -10.55 -6.20
N ALA A 115 -9.66 -10.07 -5.92
CA ALA A 115 -8.74 -9.55 -6.92
C ALA A 115 -8.29 -10.63 -7.89
N HIS A 116 -7.85 -11.78 -7.40
CA HIS A 116 -7.43 -12.91 -8.23
C HIS A 116 -8.57 -13.46 -9.10
N SER A 117 -9.81 -13.50 -8.59
CA SER A 117 -10.97 -13.88 -9.39
C SER A 117 -11.25 -12.92 -10.56
N ASN A 118 -10.70 -11.71 -10.50
CA ASN A 118 -10.76 -10.70 -11.56
C ASN A 118 -9.42 -10.51 -12.30
N ASN A 119 -8.48 -11.44 -12.17
CA ASN A 119 -7.14 -11.37 -12.77
C ASN A 119 -6.38 -10.08 -12.41
N LEU A 120 -6.54 -9.60 -11.19
CA LEU A 120 -5.94 -8.38 -10.69
C LEU A 120 -4.87 -8.72 -9.64
N PRO A 121 -3.60 -8.36 -9.86
CA PRO A 121 -2.53 -8.60 -8.90
C PRO A 121 -2.72 -7.83 -7.59
N VAL A 122 -2.26 -8.41 -6.48
CA VAL A 122 -2.35 -7.82 -5.15
C VAL A 122 -0.96 -7.57 -4.56
N ILE A 123 -0.75 -6.35 -4.10
CA ILE A 123 0.48 -5.93 -3.43
C ILE A 123 0.20 -5.84 -1.92
N ALA A 124 0.95 -6.59 -1.12
CA ALA A 124 0.93 -6.46 0.34
C ALA A 124 2.04 -5.50 0.79
N TRP A 125 1.67 -4.39 1.45
CA TRP A 125 2.60 -3.57 2.22
C TRP A 125 2.64 -4.11 3.64
N ILE A 126 3.68 -4.84 4.00
CA ILE A 126 3.78 -5.47 5.32
C ILE A 126 4.81 -4.73 6.16
N TYR A 127 4.32 -4.11 7.23
CA TYR A 127 5.13 -3.33 8.14
C TYR A 127 5.05 -3.91 9.55
N PRO A 128 6.18 -4.41 10.09
CA PRO A 128 6.25 -4.77 11.49
C PRO A 128 6.05 -3.53 12.37
N ARG A 129 4.92 -3.46 13.08
CA ARG A 129 4.55 -2.36 13.98
C ARG A 129 3.60 -2.87 15.07
N GLY A 130 3.62 -2.23 16.21
CA GLY A 130 2.77 -2.57 17.35
C GLY A 130 3.56 -3.18 18.49
N LYS A 131 2.86 -3.62 19.53
CA LYS A 131 3.49 -4.14 20.76
C LYS A 131 4.22 -5.48 20.54
N GLY A 132 3.76 -6.28 19.58
CA GLY A 132 4.30 -7.61 19.29
C GLY A 132 5.70 -7.64 18.72
N ILE A 133 6.23 -6.52 18.21
CA ILE A 133 7.60 -6.46 17.65
C ILE A 133 8.65 -6.04 18.67
N LYS A 134 8.26 -5.70 19.89
CA LYS A 134 9.18 -5.22 20.92
C LYS A 134 10.28 -6.24 21.19
N GLY A 135 11.53 -5.81 21.14
CA GLY A 135 12.71 -6.65 21.41
C GLY A 135 13.16 -7.56 20.24
N LYS A 136 12.52 -7.46 19.06
CA LYS A 136 12.92 -8.22 17.86
C LYS A 136 13.86 -7.40 16.98
N SER A 137 14.79 -8.06 16.30
CA SER A 137 15.71 -7.42 15.35
C SER A 137 14.99 -7.02 14.05
N SER A 138 15.53 -6.01 13.36
CA SER A 138 15.00 -5.55 12.08
C SER A 138 15.08 -6.64 11.00
N GLY A 139 16.16 -7.40 10.95
CA GLY A 139 16.36 -8.47 9.98
C GLY A 139 15.36 -9.63 10.15
N GLU A 140 15.14 -10.07 11.40
CA GLU A 140 14.13 -11.09 11.68
C GLU A 140 12.72 -10.65 11.28
N LEU A 141 12.36 -9.39 11.60
CA LEU A 141 11.07 -8.83 11.26
C LEU A 141 10.89 -8.64 9.76
N LEU A 142 11.95 -8.27 9.04
CA LEU A 142 11.94 -8.15 7.58
C LEU A 142 11.71 -9.51 6.93
N ALA A 143 12.49 -10.54 7.30
CA ALA A 143 12.33 -11.89 6.79
C ALA A 143 10.94 -12.46 7.08
N TYR A 144 10.44 -12.24 8.29
CA TYR A 144 9.11 -12.69 8.67
C TYR A 144 8.00 -11.96 7.87
N ALA A 145 8.12 -10.66 7.67
CA ALA A 145 7.18 -9.90 6.84
C ALA A 145 7.13 -10.43 5.39
N CYS A 146 8.28 -10.68 4.78
CA CYS A 146 8.36 -11.25 3.44
C CYS A 146 7.71 -12.65 3.38
N ARG A 147 7.99 -13.50 4.37
CA ARG A 147 7.43 -14.85 4.46
C ARG A 147 5.92 -14.84 4.64
N ILE A 148 5.40 -13.98 5.50
CA ILE A 148 3.94 -13.80 5.67
C ILE A 148 3.31 -13.41 4.34
N GLY A 149 3.89 -12.41 3.62
CA GLY A 149 3.36 -11.97 2.34
C GLY A 149 3.27 -13.09 1.30
N LEU A 150 4.28 -13.95 1.24
CA LEU A 150 4.27 -15.13 0.38
C LEU A 150 3.14 -16.12 0.78
N GLU A 151 3.04 -16.44 2.05
CA GLU A 151 2.08 -17.44 2.54
C GLU A 151 0.63 -16.99 2.47
N ILE A 152 0.34 -15.69 2.56
CA ILE A 152 -1.01 -15.15 2.37
C ILE A 152 -1.36 -14.92 0.89
N GLY A 153 -0.47 -15.24 -0.04
CA GLY A 153 -0.72 -15.20 -1.48
C GLY A 153 -0.65 -13.82 -2.11
N ALA A 154 0.20 -12.93 -1.58
CA ALA A 154 0.49 -11.66 -2.26
C ALA A 154 1.35 -11.89 -3.51
N ASP A 155 1.04 -11.22 -4.62
CA ASP A 155 1.86 -11.27 -5.83
C ASP A 155 3.15 -10.45 -5.70
N ILE A 156 3.09 -9.38 -4.92
CA ILE A 156 4.23 -8.52 -4.59
C ILE A 156 4.18 -8.17 -3.11
N VAL A 157 5.32 -8.27 -2.44
CA VAL A 157 5.47 -7.84 -1.05
C VAL A 157 6.34 -6.60 -0.99
N LYS A 158 5.83 -5.53 -0.38
CA LYS A 158 6.60 -4.33 -0.08
C LYS A 158 6.87 -4.27 1.41
N VAL A 159 8.14 -4.20 1.76
CA VAL A 159 8.63 -4.10 3.13
C VAL A 159 9.54 -2.87 3.29
N HIS A 160 9.83 -2.50 4.52
CA HIS A 160 10.86 -1.52 4.83
C HIS A 160 12.15 -2.25 5.18
N CYS A 161 13.20 -2.01 4.40
CA CYS A 161 14.54 -2.54 4.64
C CYS A 161 15.45 -1.39 5.08
N SER A 162 15.95 -1.45 6.29
CA SER A 162 16.86 -0.45 6.84
C SER A 162 18.34 -0.76 6.55
N ASP A 163 18.69 -2.05 6.41
CA ASP A 163 20.02 -2.52 6.00
C ASP A 163 19.87 -3.61 4.95
N THR A 164 20.61 -3.49 3.84
CA THR A 164 20.61 -4.49 2.75
C THR A 164 21.08 -5.87 3.19
N LYS A 165 21.85 -5.96 4.27
CA LYS A 165 22.26 -7.24 4.88
C LYS A 165 21.09 -8.02 5.42
N ASP A 166 20.01 -7.35 5.81
CA ASP A 166 18.78 -7.96 6.30
C ASP A 166 18.00 -8.69 5.19
N LEU A 167 18.28 -8.39 3.91
CA LEU A 167 17.63 -9.04 2.76
C LEU A 167 18.07 -10.50 2.56
N LYS A 168 19.09 -10.96 3.25
CA LYS A 168 19.59 -12.33 3.10
C LYS A 168 18.52 -13.41 3.34
N TRP A 169 17.55 -13.10 4.19
CA TRP A 169 16.49 -14.03 4.62
C TRP A 169 15.09 -13.63 4.14
N ALA A 170 14.96 -12.55 3.33
CA ALA A 170 13.71 -12.01 2.82
C ALA A 170 13.29 -12.66 1.50
#